data_1065ae925c620f9a85d83d9ca7712436
#
_entry.id   1065ae925c620f9a85d83d9ca7712436
#
_cell.length_a   1.000
_cell.length_b   1.000
_cell.length_c   1.000
_cell.angle_alpha   90.00
_cell.angle_beta   90.00
_cell.angle_gamma   90.00
#
_symmetry.space_group_name_H-M   'P 1'
#
loop_
_entity.id
_entity.type
_entity.pdbx_description
1 polymer ?
#
loop_
_entity_poly.entity_id
_entity_poly.type
_entity_poly.pdbx_seq_one_letter_code
_entity_poly.pdbx_strand_id
1 'polypeptide(L)'
;MSEQNHNLHTDNEYYQSAPSPEVSSQVTSFIPHLQLRSNPFEQLKSSFFNKMLDEKNAHGETSSKIEQWFSERSLEELKALEAQAEQHFHYQGITFNVHGDDEGTERAIPFDLIPRIIEKKQWEKISAGCIQRVKALNLFLDDIYHEQAILKEGLIPAYQVMSHNAFQPHMLKQDLNGKIYSHVSGIDIIRDQKGDFFVLEDNLRTPSGVSYMLEGRRISQMLMPELCRSIHLQGIEHYPSLLKEILAENSYSDKPFIVVLTPGRFNSAYYEHAFLAREMDVPLVTGPDLFVENDQVFVKTIRGRQRVDVIYRRVDDDFLDPLVFRPDSVL
;
A
#
# COMPACT_ATOMS: atom_id res chain seq x y z
N MET A 1 -64.58 6.76 -4.81
CA MET A 1 -64.63 6.20 -6.19
C MET A 1 -63.37 6.73 -6.84
N SER A 2 -62.57 5.94 -7.01
CA SER A 2 -61.82 4.81 -7.44
C SER A 2 -60.33 5.16 -7.54
N GLU A 3 -59.59 4.42 -6.77
CA GLU A 3 -58.12 4.28 -6.81
C GLU A 3 -57.66 3.80 -8.19
N GLN A 4 -56.56 4.31 -8.69
CA GLN A 4 -55.71 3.59 -9.64
C GLN A 4 -54.26 3.72 -9.22
N ASN A 5 -53.78 2.66 -8.58
CA ASN A 5 -52.38 2.34 -8.39
C ASN A 5 -51.71 2.16 -9.76
N HIS A 6 -50.64 2.90 -10.01
CA HIS A 6 -49.66 2.59 -11.04
C HIS A 6 -48.42 2.03 -10.39
N ASN A 7 -48.31 0.71 -10.39
CA ASN A 7 -47.08 -0.03 -10.18
C ASN A 7 -46.11 0.28 -11.33
N LEU A 8 -45.02 0.97 -11.02
CA LEU A 8 -43.84 1.01 -11.85
C LEU A 8 -42.95 -0.16 -11.46
N HIS A 9 -43.04 -1.24 -12.25
CA HIS A 9 -42.01 -2.27 -12.31
C HIS A 9 -40.72 -1.61 -12.83
N THR A 10 -39.71 -1.50 -11.97
CA THR A 10 -38.35 -1.27 -12.40
C THR A 10 -37.74 -2.63 -12.72
N ASP A 11 -37.57 -2.90 -14.00
CA ASP A 11 -36.78 -4.02 -14.50
C ASP A 11 -35.31 -3.82 -14.12
N ASN A 12 -34.89 -4.52 -13.08
CA ASN A 12 -33.53 -4.60 -12.62
C ASN A 12 -32.93 -5.92 -13.12
N GLU A 13 -32.82 -6.09 -14.42
CA GLU A 13 -32.20 -7.24 -15.06
C GLU A 13 -30.99 -6.82 -15.88
N TYR A 14 -29.90 -6.40 -15.25
CA TYR A 14 -28.57 -6.36 -15.91
C TYR A 14 -27.41 -6.41 -14.92
N TYR A 15 -27.48 -7.22 -13.86
CA TYR A 15 -26.30 -7.69 -13.14
C TYR A 15 -26.47 -9.16 -12.79
N GLN A 16 -26.48 -10.01 -13.82
CA GLN A 16 -26.11 -11.39 -13.62
C GLN A 16 -24.60 -11.44 -13.48
N SER A 17 -24.15 -11.56 -12.23
CA SER A 17 -22.80 -11.91 -11.86
C SER A 17 -22.34 -13.13 -12.65
N ALA A 18 -21.21 -13.00 -13.35
CA ALA A 18 -20.48 -14.15 -13.85
C ALA A 18 -20.21 -15.10 -12.67
N PRO A 19 -20.32 -16.42 -12.85
CA PRO A 19 -20.04 -17.37 -11.80
C PRO A 19 -18.57 -17.17 -11.40
N SER A 20 -18.35 -16.90 -10.11
CA SER A 20 -17.03 -16.95 -9.51
C SER A 20 -16.46 -18.35 -9.79
N PRO A 21 -15.19 -18.47 -10.26
CA PRO A 21 -14.55 -19.76 -10.30
C PRO A 21 -14.50 -20.27 -8.85
N GLU A 22 -15.06 -21.46 -8.63
CA GLU A 22 -14.86 -22.22 -7.40
C GLU A 22 -13.35 -22.35 -7.18
N VAL A 23 -12.79 -21.46 -6.38
CA VAL A 23 -11.46 -21.66 -5.80
C VAL A 23 -11.64 -22.78 -4.80
N SER A 24 -11.38 -23.99 -5.31
CA SER A 24 -11.46 -25.20 -4.53
C SER A 24 -10.68 -25.02 -3.23
N SER A 25 -11.26 -25.54 -2.16
CA SER A 25 -10.74 -25.67 -0.80
C SER A 25 -9.44 -26.50 -0.70
N GLN A 26 -8.59 -26.49 -1.72
CA GLN A 26 -7.34 -27.25 -1.81
C GLN A 26 -6.07 -26.43 -1.48
N VAL A 27 -6.20 -25.15 -1.09
CA VAL A 27 -5.00 -24.34 -0.74
C VAL A 27 -4.49 -24.65 0.68
N THR A 28 -5.23 -25.39 1.49
CA THR A 28 -4.83 -25.77 2.86
C THR A 28 -4.07 -27.09 2.98
N SER A 29 -3.71 -27.74 1.89
CA SER A 29 -3.03 -29.05 1.94
C SER A 29 -1.64 -29.14 1.30
N PHE A 30 -0.96 -28.01 1.08
CA PHE A 30 0.39 -28.00 0.49
C PHE A 30 1.51 -27.75 1.51
N ILE A 31 1.35 -28.26 2.73
CA ILE A 31 2.53 -28.58 3.55
C ILE A 31 2.58 -30.10 3.62
N PRO A 32 3.44 -30.78 2.84
CA PRO A 32 3.65 -32.19 3.02
C PRO A 32 4.09 -32.44 4.45
N HIS A 33 3.52 -33.45 5.12
CA HIS A 33 4.01 -33.94 6.40
C HIS A 33 5.50 -34.33 6.27
N LEU A 34 6.35 -33.40 6.69
CA LEU A 34 7.80 -33.53 6.61
C LEU A 34 8.28 -34.58 7.64
N GLN A 35 8.64 -35.78 7.18
CA GLN A 35 9.44 -36.70 7.99
C GLN A 35 10.88 -36.18 8.06
N LEU A 36 11.22 -35.63 9.22
CA LEU A 36 12.49 -34.99 9.53
C LEU A 36 13.64 -35.98 9.58
N ARG A 37 14.48 -36.09 8.55
CA ARG A 37 15.84 -36.63 8.58
C ARG A 37 16.91 -35.77 7.91
N SER A 38 16.63 -34.53 7.56
CA SER A 38 17.57 -33.62 6.88
C SER A 38 17.54 -32.23 7.51
N ASN A 39 18.61 -31.48 7.38
CA ASN A 39 18.73 -30.08 7.77
C ASN A 39 17.47 -29.32 7.27
N PRO A 40 16.79 -28.55 8.12
CA PRO A 40 15.61 -27.76 7.73
C PRO A 40 15.85 -26.94 6.46
N PHE A 41 17.06 -26.46 6.26
CA PHE A 41 17.46 -25.71 5.09
C PHE A 41 17.49 -26.56 3.81
N GLU A 42 17.90 -27.84 3.89
CA GLU A 42 17.88 -28.77 2.75
C GLU A 42 16.44 -29.08 2.29
N GLN A 43 15.48 -29.04 3.21
CA GLN A 43 14.08 -29.25 2.87
C GLN A 43 13.45 -27.99 2.27
N LEU A 44 13.87 -26.80 2.70
CA LEU A 44 13.52 -25.53 2.09
C LEU A 44 14.14 -25.36 0.70
N LYS A 45 15.29 -25.99 0.41
CA LYS A 45 15.90 -26.03 -0.92
C LYS A 45 15.06 -26.70 -1.99
N SER A 46 14.13 -27.57 -1.66
CA SER A 46 13.29 -28.30 -2.64
C SER A 46 12.05 -27.53 -3.11
N SER A 47 11.72 -26.41 -2.48
CA SER A 47 10.55 -25.60 -2.78
C SER A 47 10.93 -24.31 -3.53
N PHE A 48 9.95 -23.47 -3.76
CA PHE A 48 10.05 -22.12 -4.36
C PHE A 48 11.28 -21.28 -3.90
N PHE A 49 11.85 -21.62 -2.76
CA PHE A 49 13.02 -21.00 -2.13
C PHE A 49 14.33 -21.15 -2.90
N ASN A 50 14.56 -22.28 -3.56
CA ASN A 50 15.76 -22.48 -4.37
C ASN A 50 15.90 -21.44 -5.49
N LYS A 51 14.80 -20.93 -5.99
CA LYS A 51 14.81 -19.92 -7.06
C LYS A 51 15.21 -18.54 -6.58
N MET A 52 15.07 -18.25 -5.30
CA MET A 52 15.49 -16.95 -4.73
C MET A 52 16.95 -16.94 -4.28
N LEU A 53 17.47 -18.11 -3.90
CA LEU A 53 18.86 -18.32 -3.50
C LEU A 53 19.69 -18.99 -4.60
N ASP A 54 19.14 -19.17 -5.81
CA ASP A 54 19.78 -19.88 -6.91
C ASP A 54 21.16 -19.29 -7.23
N GLU A 55 22.16 -20.16 -7.34
CA GLU A 55 23.58 -19.87 -7.56
C GLU A 55 23.85 -19.00 -8.79
N LYS A 56 22.97 -19.01 -9.78
CA LYS A 56 23.08 -18.16 -10.98
C LYS A 56 22.75 -16.69 -10.73
N ASN A 57 22.08 -16.38 -9.63
CA ASN A 57 21.79 -15.05 -9.16
C ASN A 57 22.58 -14.74 -7.89
N ALA A 58 23.84 -15.15 -7.86
CA ALA A 58 24.73 -15.08 -6.70
C ALA A 58 24.57 -13.75 -5.95
N HIS A 59 23.79 -13.76 -4.88
CA HIS A 59 23.75 -12.71 -3.88
C HIS A 59 25.05 -12.74 -3.02
N GLY A 60 26.06 -13.44 -3.50
CA GLY A 60 27.39 -13.47 -2.96
C GLY A 60 27.43 -13.76 -1.45
N GLU A 61 28.18 -12.94 -0.73
CA GLU A 61 28.42 -13.04 0.70
C GLU A 61 27.14 -12.95 1.55
N THR A 62 26.14 -12.17 1.11
CA THR A 62 24.90 -11.95 1.86
C THR A 62 24.06 -13.24 1.94
N SER A 63 23.88 -13.95 0.82
CA SER A 63 23.13 -15.20 0.81
C SER A 63 23.82 -16.27 1.65
N SER A 64 25.15 -16.38 1.56
CA SER A 64 25.91 -17.34 2.37
C SER A 64 25.73 -17.09 3.87
N LYS A 65 25.70 -15.83 4.32
CA LYS A 65 25.44 -15.49 5.72
C LYS A 65 24.03 -15.88 6.16
N ILE A 66 23.02 -15.66 5.29
CA ILE A 66 21.65 -16.08 5.57
C ILE A 66 21.57 -17.60 5.66
N GLU A 67 22.11 -18.32 4.68
CA GLU A 67 22.14 -19.78 4.67
C GLU A 67 22.80 -20.34 5.92
N GLN A 68 23.95 -19.81 6.29
CA GLN A 68 24.68 -20.20 7.50
C GLN A 68 23.80 -19.98 8.73
N TRP A 69 23.23 -18.80 8.89
CA TRP A 69 22.39 -18.46 10.05
C TRP A 69 21.20 -19.41 10.22
N PHE A 70 20.51 -19.75 9.13
CA PHE A 70 19.40 -20.71 9.16
C PHE A 70 19.85 -22.16 9.37
N SER A 71 21.01 -22.55 8.82
CA SER A 71 21.54 -23.91 8.96
C SER A 71 22.02 -24.24 10.37
N GLU A 72 22.39 -23.25 11.15
CA GLU A 72 22.84 -23.38 12.55
C GLU A 72 21.67 -23.55 13.54
N ARG A 73 20.42 -23.48 13.09
CA ARG A 73 19.22 -23.51 13.93
C ARG A 73 18.37 -24.75 13.67
N SER A 74 17.78 -25.27 14.74
CA SER A 74 16.81 -26.37 14.65
C SER A 74 15.46 -25.88 14.10
N LEU A 75 14.66 -26.81 13.61
CA LEU A 75 13.31 -26.50 13.14
C LEU A 75 12.41 -25.95 14.27
N GLU A 76 12.58 -26.44 15.49
CA GLU A 76 11.87 -25.98 16.68
C GLU A 76 12.19 -24.51 16.99
N GLU A 77 13.47 -24.13 16.90
CA GLU A 77 13.89 -22.74 17.08
C GLU A 77 13.29 -21.83 16.00
N LEU A 78 13.31 -22.24 14.73
CA LEU A 78 12.73 -21.47 13.64
C LEU A 78 11.21 -21.29 13.80
N LYS A 79 10.49 -22.35 14.18
CA LYS A 79 9.05 -22.26 14.47
C LYS A 79 8.75 -21.36 15.68
N ALA A 80 9.62 -21.38 16.68
CA ALA A 80 9.46 -20.48 17.84
C ALA A 80 9.64 -19.01 17.43
N LEU A 81 10.58 -18.70 16.54
CA LEU A 81 10.76 -17.35 16.00
C LEU A 81 9.57 -16.90 15.14
N GLU A 82 9.03 -17.79 14.30
CA GLU A 82 7.83 -17.54 13.51
C GLU A 82 6.62 -17.22 14.41
N ALA A 83 6.39 -18.05 15.42
CA ALA A 83 5.31 -17.81 16.40
C ALA A 83 5.50 -16.49 17.17
N GLN A 84 6.74 -16.11 17.50
CA GLN A 84 7.03 -14.81 18.11
C GLN A 84 6.73 -13.65 17.15
N ALA A 85 7.04 -13.79 15.86
CA ALA A 85 6.70 -12.80 14.86
C ALA A 85 5.18 -12.61 14.75
N GLU A 86 4.43 -13.70 14.60
CA GLU A 86 2.96 -13.69 14.55
C GLU A 86 2.35 -13.05 15.80
N GLN A 87 2.86 -13.41 16.97
CA GLN A 87 2.41 -12.83 18.23
C GLN A 87 2.68 -11.33 18.28
N HIS A 88 3.82 -10.88 17.77
CA HIS A 88 4.17 -9.46 17.72
C HIS A 88 3.25 -8.70 16.78
N PHE A 89 2.97 -9.23 15.58
CA PHE A 89 2.00 -8.65 14.66
C PHE A 89 0.62 -8.53 15.29
N HIS A 90 0.19 -9.58 15.97
CA HIS A 90 -1.12 -9.58 16.65
C HIS A 90 -1.20 -8.50 17.75
N TYR A 91 -0.18 -8.39 18.61
CA TYR A 91 -0.16 -7.38 19.67
C TYR A 91 -0.08 -5.95 19.16
N GLN A 92 0.55 -5.74 18.01
CA GLN A 92 0.61 -4.43 17.37
C GLN A 92 -0.70 -4.08 16.62
N GLY A 93 -1.65 -5.00 16.53
CA GLY A 93 -2.86 -4.80 15.73
C GLY A 93 -2.59 -4.77 14.23
N ILE A 94 -1.52 -5.43 13.78
CA ILE A 94 -1.16 -5.54 12.37
C ILE A 94 -1.97 -6.69 11.77
N THR A 95 -3.23 -6.40 11.52
CA THR A 95 -4.21 -7.32 10.95
C THR A 95 -4.78 -6.74 9.68
N PHE A 96 -5.32 -7.57 8.81
CA PHE A 96 -6.09 -7.13 7.67
C PHE A 96 -7.46 -7.82 7.68
N ASN A 97 -8.47 -7.05 7.30
CA ASN A 97 -9.81 -7.58 7.16
C ASN A 97 -9.96 -8.20 5.76
N VAL A 98 -10.38 -9.45 5.69
CA VAL A 98 -10.72 -10.09 4.42
C VAL A 98 -12.11 -9.60 4.02
N HIS A 99 -12.20 -8.89 2.89
CA HIS A 99 -13.49 -8.50 2.33
C HIS A 99 -14.26 -9.76 1.90
N GLY A 100 -15.45 -9.97 2.48
CA GLY A 100 -16.34 -11.06 2.15
C GLY A 100 -16.62 -12.08 3.25
N ASP A 101 -15.95 -11.98 4.39
CA ASP A 101 -16.33 -12.75 5.58
C ASP A 101 -17.25 -11.88 6.46
N ASP A 102 -18.52 -12.25 6.54
CA ASP A 102 -19.54 -11.54 7.34
C ASP A 102 -19.23 -11.56 8.86
N GLU A 103 -18.26 -12.33 9.31
CA GLU A 103 -17.84 -12.43 10.70
C GLU A 103 -16.64 -11.54 11.07
N GLY A 104 -16.11 -10.75 10.13
CA GLY A 104 -15.03 -9.79 10.42
C GLY A 104 -13.79 -10.43 11.02
N THR A 105 -13.38 -11.59 10.51
CA THR A 105 -12.21 -12.31 11.01
C THR A 105 -10.94 -11.51 10.72
N GLU A 106 -10.40 -10.85 11.72
CA GLU A 106 -9.08 -10.25 11.66
C GLU A 106 -8.02 -11.34 11.46
N ARG A 107 -7.28 -11.26 10.38
CA ARG A 107 -6.16 -12.18 10.12
C ARG A 107 -4.85 -11.43 10.29
N ALA A 108 -3.92 -12.05 11.00
CA ALA A 108 -2.55 -11.56 11.03
C ALA A 108 -1.93 -11.63 9.61
N ILE A 109 -1.10 -10.66 9.28
CA ILE A 109 -0.33 -10.69 8.03
C ILE A 109 0.69 -11.82 8.14
N PRO A 110 0.73 -12.76 7.17
CA PRO A 110 1.73 -13.82 7.20
C PRO A 110 3.13 -13.21 7.10
N PHE A 111 4.01 -13.63 8.00
CA PHE A 111 5.39 -13.17 8.04
C PHE A 111 6.34 -14.30 7.65
N ASP A 112 7.15 -14.05 6.63
CA ASP A 112 8.20 -14.98 6.21
C ASP A 112 9.50 -14.61 6.93
N LEU A 113 9.98 -15.49 7.79
CA LEU A 113 11.25 -15.31 8.51
C LEU A 113 12.43 -15.13 7.58
N ILE A 114 12.36 -15.70 6.39
CA ILE A 114 13.48 -15.67 5.46
C ILE A 114 13.43 -14.38 4.65
N PRO A 115 14.40 -13.47 4.85
CA PRO A 115 14.36 -12.16 4.23
C PRO A 115 14.62 -12.26 2.71
N ARG A 116 13.84 -11.54 1.94
CA ARG A 116 14.06 -11.34 0.51
C ARG A 116 15.10 -10.24 0.30
N ILE A 117 16.25 -10.61 -0.22
CA ILE A 117 17.34 -9.68 -0.41
C ILE A 117 17.24 -9.00 -1.77
N ILE A 118 17.28 -7.68 -1.73
CA ILE A 118 17.47 -6.82 -2.92
C ILE A 118 18.81 -6.16 -2.76
N GLU A 119 19.76 -6.52 -3.61
CA GLU A 119 21.10 -5.95 -3.57
C GLU A 119 21.12 -4.49 -4.04
N LYS A 120 22.15 -3.75 -3.64
CA LYS A 120 22.31 -2.33 -3.97
C LYS A 120 22.17 -2.06 -5.46
N LYS A 121 22.83 -2.84 -6.33
CA LYS A 121 22.75 -2.66 -7.79
C LYS A 121 21.34 -2.91 -8.35
N GLN A 122 20.63 -3.92 -7.78
CA GLN A 122 19.26 -4.20 -8.15
C GLN A 122 18.35 -3.06 -7.71
N TRP A 123 18.52 -2.58 -6.48
CA TRP A 123 17.78 -1.45 -5.95
C TRP A 123 18.00 -0.15 -6.76
N GLU A 124 19.24 0.14 -7.16
CA GLU A 124 19.58 1.28 -8.01
C GLU A 124 18.82 1.21 -9.35
N LYS A 125 18.77 0.02 -9.97
CA LYS A 125 18.01 -0.19 -11.22
C LYS A 125 16.51 -0.02 -11.01
N ILE A 126 15.95 -0.64 -9.96
CA ILE A 126 14.53 -0.57 -9.62
C ILE A 126 14.13 0.87 -9.34
N SER A 127 14.85 1.55 -8.45
CA SER A 127 14.52 2.91 -8.05
C SER A 127 14.60 3.90 -9.21
N ALA A 128 15.62 3.78 -10.05
CA ALA A 128 15.74 4.62 -11.26
C ALA A 128 14.56 4.40 -12.22
N GLY A 129 14.15 3.14 -12.41
CA GLY A 129 13.00 2.79 -13.23
C GLY A 129 11.68 3.31 -12.66
N CYS A 130 11.48 3.16 -11.35
CA CYS A 130 10.29 3.69 -10.66
C CYS A 130 10.22 5.22 -10.74
N ILE A 131 11.34 5.92 -10.53
CA ILE A 131 11.41 7.38 -10.65
C ILE A 131 11.05 7.82 -12.06
N GLN A 132 11.62 7.17 -13.10
CA GLN A 132 11.29 7.46 -14.48
C GLN A 132 9.79 7.27 -14.76
N ARG A 133 9.23 6.17 -14.27
CA ARG A 133 7.82 5.80 -14.46
C ARG A 133 6.88 6.82 -13.80
N VAL A 134 7.12 7.20 -12.54
CA VAL A 134 6.32 8.21 -11.84
C VAL A 134 6.39 9.58 -12.53
N LYS A 135 7.57 9.97 -13.00
CA LYS A 135 7.71 11.20 -13.81
C LYS A 135 6.89 11.15 -15.09
N ALA A 136 6.93 10.02 -15.82
CA ALA A 136 6.14 9.85 -17.03
C ALA A 136 4.63 9.90 -16.76
N LEU A 137 4.17 9.28 -15.68
CA LEU A 137 2.76 9.30 -15.27
C LEU A 137 2.29 10.70 -14.89
N ASN A 138 3.09 11.46 -14.15
CA ASN A 138 2.76 12.85 -13.83
C ASN A 138 2.75 13.75 -15.09
N LEU A 139 3.67 13.57 -16.02
CA LEU A 139 3.67 14.29 -17.31
C LEU A 139 2.43 13.91 -18.16
N PHE A 140 2.05 12.64 -18.15
CA PHE A 140 0.83 12.19 -18.82
C PHE A 140 -0.42 12.88 -18.24
N LEU A 141 -0.53 12.96 -16.93
CA LEU A 141 -1.64 13.64 -16.27
C LEU A 141 -1.64 15.15 -16.55
N ASP A 142 -0.46 15.78 -16.53
CA ASP A 142 -0.34 17.19 -16.91
C ASP A 142 -0.83 17.42 -18.35
N ASP A 143 -0.40 16.61 -19.32
CA ASP A 143 -0.87 16.70 -20.70
C ASP A 143 -2.38 16.49 -20.83
N ILE A 144 -2.95 15.47 -20.16
CA ILE A 144 -4.39 15.17 -20.20
C ILE A 144 -5.24 16.35 -19.72
N TYR A 145 -4.80 17.04 -18.68
CA TYR A 145 -5.55 18.16 -18.10
C TYR A 145 -5.23 19.52 -18.73
N HIS A 146 -4.22 19.61 -19.61
CA HIS A 146 -3.83 20.85 -20.30
C HIS A 146 -3.86 20.74 -21.81
N GLU A 147 -2.74 20.38 -22.42
CA GLU A 147 -2.57 20.42 -23.87
C GLU A 147 -3.25 19.27 -24.61
N GLN A 148 -3.39 18.12 -23.98
CA GLN A 148 -3.97 16.91 -24.55
C GLN A 148 -3.25 16.46 -25.84
N ALA A 149 -1.96 16.67 -25.93
CA ALA A 149 -1.15 16.36 -27.10
C ALA A 149 -1.22 14.88 -27.46
N ILE A 150 -1.11 13.99 -26.46
CA ILE A 150 -1.17 12.53 -26.63
C ILE A 150 -2.50 12.06 -27.24
N LEU A 151 -3.62 12.77 -26.92
CA LEU A 151 -4.95 12.49 -27.45
C LEU A 151 -5.09 13.06 -28.87
N LYS A 152 -4.60 14.28 -29.11
CA LYS A 152 -4.64 14.94 -30.42
C LYS A 152 -3.82 14.19 -31.46
N GLU A 153 -2.70 13.63 -31.05
CA GLU A 153 -1.83 12.79 -31.89
C GLU A 153 -2.40 11.38 -32.12
N GLY A 154 -3.46 11.01 -31.42
CA GLY A 154 -4.11 9.72 -31.56
C GLY A 154 -3.33 8.54 -30.97
N LEU A 155 -2.33 8.78 -30.14
CA LEU A 155 -1.59 7.72 -29.44
C LEU A 155 -2.46 6.99 -28.42
N ILE A 156 -3.35 7.73 -27.76
CA ILE A 156 -4.40 7.19 -26.91
C ILE A 156 -5.75 7.71 -27.40
N PRO A 157 -6.75 6.85 -27.63
CA PRO A 157 -8.08 7.29 -28.01
C PRO A 157 -8.71 8.19 -26.94
N ALA A 158 -9.14 9.39 -27.32
CA ALA A 158 -9.69 10.38 -26.39
C ALA A 158 -10.85 9.83 -25.54
N TYR A 159 -11.71 8.97 -26.11
CA TYR A 159 -12.82 8.39 -25.39
C TYR A 159 -12.40 7.53 -24.19
N GLN A 160 -11.27 6.83 -24.26
CA GLN A 160 -10.77 6.01 -23.15
C GLN A 160 -10.42 6.85 -21.91
N VAL A 161 -9.98 8.07 -22.12
CA VAL A 161 -9.66 9.00 -21.02
C VAL A 161 -10.91 9.76 -20.59
N MET A 162 -11.61 10.41 -21.53
CA MET A 162 -12.68 11.35 -21.23
C MET A 162 -13.94 10.69 -20.67
N SER A 163 -14.20 9.42 -21.02
CA SER A 163 -15.35 8.67 -20.51
C SER A 163 -15.05 7.88 -19.23
N HIS A 164 -13.80 7.87 -18.78
CA HIS A 164 -13.43 7.13 -17.58
C HIS A 164 -13.91 7.87 -16.32
N ASN A 165 -14.50 7.16 -15.36
CA ASN A 165 -15.07 7.73 -14.15
C ASN A 165 -14.05 8.48 -13.29
N ALA A 166 -12.75 8.09 -13.37
CA ALA A 166 -11.68 8.79 -12.65
C ALA A 166 -11.22 10.08 -13.33
N PHE A 167 -11.67 10.38 -14.55
CA PHE A 167 -11.38 11.66 -15.19
C PHE A 167 -12.15 12.77 -14.48
N GLN A 168 -11.44 13.82 -14.04
CA GLN A 168 -12.01 14.92 -13.28
C GLN A 168 -12.05 16.19 -14.13
N PRO A 169 -13.20 16.52 -14.76
CA PRO A 169 -13.31 17.70 -15.63
C PRO A 169 -12.95 19.02 -14.93
N HIS A 170 -13.12 19.08 -13.61
CA HIS A 170 -12.79 20.26 -12.81
C HIS A 170 -11.30 20.56 -12.75
N MET A 171 -10.46 19.56 -13.06
CA MET A 171 -9.00 19.68 -13.10
C MET A 171 -8.49 20.24 -14.43
N LEU A 172 -9.34 20.37 -15.45
CA LEU A 172 -8.95 20.95 -16.73
C LEU A 172 -8.39 22.36 -16.55
N LYS A 173 -7.15 22.57 -17.01
CA LYS A 173 -6.42 23.84 -16.94
C LYS A 173 -6.15 24.35 -15.51
N GLN A 174 -6.12 23.43 -14.53
CA GLN A 174 -5.70 23.76 -13.16
C GLN A 174 -4.20 23.56 -13.04
N ASP A 175 -3.47 24.63 -12.75
CA ASP A 175 -2.02 24.55 -12.51
C ASP A 175 -1.76 24.01 -11.10
N LEU A 176 -1.13 22.85 -11.02
CA LEU A 176 -0.67 22.25 -9.77
C LEU A 176 0.77 22.65 -9.46
N ASN A 177 1.09 22.80 -8.18
CA ASN A 177 2.44 23.07 -7.74
C ASN A 177 3.40 21.98 -8.24
N GLY A 178 4.44 22.37 -8.95
CA GLY A 178 5.44 21.45 -9.54
C GLY A 178 4.87 20.46 -10.58
N LYS A 179 3.62 20.61 -11.02
CA LYS A 179 2.92 19.68 -11.90
C LYS A 179 2.88 18.25 -11.37
N ILE A 180 2.74 18.11 -10.05
CA ILE A 180 2.70 16.82 -9.36
C ILE A 180 1.25 16.47 -9.06
N TYR A 181 0.75 15.44 -9.72
CA TYR A 181 -0.62 14.88 -9.56
C TYR A 181 -0.62 13.72 -8.57
N SER A 182 0.45 12.91 -8.55
CA SER A 182 0.62 11.82 -7.61
C SER A 182 1.88 12.05 -6.78
N HIS A 183 1.71 12.40 -5.50
CA HIS A 183 2.81 12.66 -4.57
C HIS A 183 3.37 11.39 -3.95
N VAL A 184 2.51 10.38 -3.76
CA VAL A 184 2.88 9.06 -3.23
C VAL A 184 2.36 8.02 -4.18
N SER A 185 3.26 7.21 -4.72
CA SER A 185 2.95 6.15 -5.69
C SER A 185 3.40 4.81 -5.16
N GLY A 186 2.50 3.83 -5.15
CA GLY A 186 2.79 2.43 -4.85
C GLY A 186 2.99 1.66 -6.15
N ILE A 187 4.23 1.28 -6.44
CA ILE A 187 4.55 0.53 -7.64
C ILE A 187 4.79 -0.92 -7.27
N ASP A 188 3.90 -1.80 -7.70
CA ASP A 188 4.00 -3.22 -7.46
C ASP A 188 4.99 -3.86 -8.43
N ILE A 189 5.97 -4.55 -7.86
CA ILE A 189 7.09 -5.12 -8.61
C ILE A 189 7.14 -6.62 -8.39
N ILE A 190 7.27 -7.36 -9.46
CA ILE A 190 7.51 -8.80 -9.43
C ILE A 190 8.92 -9.11 -9.94
N ARG A 191 9.47 -10.22 -9.46
CA ARG A 191 10.73 -10.77 -9.96
C ARG A 191 10.45 -12.08 -10.68
N ASP A 192 10.91 -12.20 -11.93
CA ASP A 192 10.71 -13.41 -12.71
C ASP A 192 11.72 -14.51 -12.34
N GLN A 193 11.60 -15.65 -13.03
CA GLN A 193 12.47 -16.80 -12.81
C GLN A 193 13.92 -16.56 -13.25
N LYS A 194 14.17 -15.53 -14.07
CA LYS A 194 15.52 -15.15 -14.52
C LYS A 194 16.16 -14.12 -13.60
N GLY A 195 15.42 -13.63 -12.61
CA GLY A 195 15.86 -12.59 -11.68
C GLY A 195 15.61 -11.18 -12.18
N ASP A 196 14.90 -10.99 -13.29
CA ASP A 196 14.53 -9.68 -13.80
C ASP A 196 13.30 -9.12 -13.08
N PHE A 197 13.28 -7.80 -12.89
CA PHE A 197 12.20 -7.09 -12.23
C PHE A 197 11.24 -6.46 -13.24
N PHE A 198 9.95 -6.64 -13.00
CA PHE A 198 8.87 -6.09 -13.81
C PHE A 198 7.87 -5.36 -12.93
N VAL A 199 7.30 -4.27 -13.46
CA VAL A 199 6.18 -3.58 -12.84
C VAL A 199 4.91 -4.38 -13.13
N LEU A 200 4.15 -4.69 -12.10
CA LEU A 200 2.86 -5.34 -12.18
C LEU A 200 1.75 -4.29 -12.33
N GLU A 201 1.73 -3.30 -11.42
CA GLU A 201 0.76 -2.20 -11.45
C GLU A 201 1.29 -0.93 -10.78
N ASP A 202 0.57 0.18 -10.99
CA ASP A 202 0.82 1.47 -10.37
C ASP A 202 -0.38 1.90 -9.53
N ASN A 203 -0.21 1.95 -8.22
CA ASN A 203 -1.20 2.48 -7.30
C ASN A 203 -0.94 3.96 -7.04
N LEU A 204 -1.70 4.86 -7.69
CA LEU A 204 -1.41 6.29 -7.70
C LEU A 204 -2.32 7.14 -6.80
N ARG A 205 -3.37 6.56 -6.18
CA ARG A 205 -4.28 7.31 -5.32
C ARG A 205 -3.91 7.18 -3.85
N THR A 206 -4.23 6.09 -3.20
CA THR A 206 -3.99 5.89 -1.77
C THR A 206 -3.20 4.60 -1.53
N PRO A 207 -1.93 4.49 -2.04
CA PRO A 207 -1.16 3.27 -1.86
C PRO A 207 -0.95 2.98 -0.38
N SER A 208 -0.94 1.69 -0.02
CA SER A 208 -0.68 1.20 1.32
C SER A 208 0.38 0.10 1.30
N GLY A 209 0.89 -0.26 2.49
CA GLY A 209 1.87 -1.33 2.63
C GLY A 209 3.20 -0.91 3.27
N VAL A 210 3.55 0.37 3.28
CA VAL A 210 4.83 0.85 3.82
C VAL A 210 4.95 0.63 5.33
N SER A 211 3.86 0.72 6.08
CA SER A 211 3.85 0.45 7.51
C SER A 211 4.22 -1.01 7.80
N TYR A 212 3.70 -1.93 7.01
CA TYR A 212 4.00 -3.36 7.13
C TYR A 212 5.46 -3.67 6.80
N MET A 213 6.03 -2.99 5.80
CA MET A 213 7.45 -3.10 5.48
C MET A 213 8.33 -2.60 6.63
N LEU A 214 8.00 -1.45 7.21
CA LEU A 214 8.75 -0.86 8.33
C LEU A 214 8.67 -1.74 9.58
N GLU A 215 7.48 -2.24 9.92
CA GLU A 215 7.29 -3.16 11.04
C GLU A 215 7.92 -4.53 10.78
N GLY A 216 7.79 -5.08 9.60
CA GLY A 216 8.49 -6.30 9.21
C GLY A 216 10.00 -6.20 9.36
N ARG A 217 10.59 -5.04 9.01
CA ARG A 217 12.00 -4.73 9.25
C ARG A 217 12.33 -4.69 10.75
N ARG A 218 11.50 -4.02 11.56
CA ARG A 218 11.69 -3.95 13.03
C ARG A 218 11.64 -5.33 13.66
N ILE A 219 10.67 -6.15 13.26
CA ILE A 219 10.52 -7.54 13.73
C ILE A 219 11.73 -8.38 13.32
N SER A 220 12.17 -8.30 12.06
CA SER A 220 13.37 -9.01 11.60
C SER A 220 14.60 -8.65 12.43
N GLN A 221 14.80 -7.36 12.72
CA GLN A 221 15.92 -6.89 13.54
C GLN A 221 15.80 -7.34 15.00
N MET A 222 14.60 -7.47 15.53
CA MET A 222 14.35 -7.94 16.89
C MET A 222 14.56 -9.44 17.02
N LEU A 223 14.07 -10.23 16.08
CA LEU A 223 14.14 -11.69 16.13
C LEU A 223 15.47 -12.25 15.64
N MET A 224 16.12 -11.57 14.70
CA MET A 224 17.36 -12.00 14.06
C MET A 224 18.44 -10.91 14.10
N PRO A 225 18.78 -10.37 15.29
CA PRO A 225 19.66 -9.19 15.39
C PRO A 225 21.07 -9.46 14.88
N GLU A 226 21.57 -10.68 15.06
CA GLU A 226 22.90 -11.08 14.60
C GLU A 226 22.96 -11.15 13.07
N LEU A 227 21.97 -11.77 12.45
CA LEU A 227 21.85 -11.83 11.01
C LEU A 227 21.75 -10.43 10.41
N CYS A 228 20.84 -9.61 10.91
CA CYS A 228 20.61 -8.25 10.40
C CYS A 228 21.88 -7.37 10.50
N ARG A 229 22.66 -7.51 11.59
CA ARG A 229 23.95 -6.82 11.70
C ARG A 229 25.00 -7.31 10.72
N SER A 230 25.01 -8.62 10.43
CA SER A 230 26.00 -9.24 9.55
C SER A 230 25.85 -8.86 8.09
N ILE A 231 24.61 -8.56 7.63
CA ILE A 231 24.30 -8.29 6.21
C ILE A 231 24.21 -6.80 5.84
N HIS A 232 24.53 -5.89 6.75
CA HIS A 232 24.61 -4.44 6.49
C HIS A 232 23.39 -3.87 5.76
N LEU A 233 22.21 -3.98 6.37
CA LEU A 233 20.97 -3.48 5.80
C LEU A 233 20.96 -1.95 5.67
N GLN A 234 20.46 -1.47 4.53
CA GLN A 234 20.16 -0.04 4.37
C GLN A 234 19.02 0.37 5.31
N GLY A 235 19.20 1.49 6.04
CA GLY A 235 18.16 2.05 6.88
C GLY A 235 16.97 2.56 6.08
N ILE A 236 15.77 2.32 6.57
CA ILE A 236 14.50 2.76 5.98
C ILE A 236 13.64 3.56 6.97
N GLU A 237 14.11 3.72 8.17
CA GLU A 237 13.41 4.35 9.30
C GLU A 237 13.10 5.83 9.07
N HIS A 238 13.78 6.45 8.12
CA HIS A 238 13.59 7.86 7.74
C HIS A 238 12.35 8.09 6.86
N TYR A 239 11.68 7.04 6.36
CA TYR A 239 10.53 7.17 5.46
C TYR A 239 9.42 8.09 6.01
N PRO A 240 8.96 7.97 7.27
CA PRO A 240 7.91 8.86 7.77
C PRO A 240 8.33 10.33 7.82
N SER A 241 9.58 10.61 8.16
CA SER A 241 10.11 11.98 8.15
C SER A 241 10.15 12.56 6.75
N LEU A 242 10.60 11.78 5.77
CA LEU A 242 10.60 12.18 4.36
C LEU A 242 9.17 12.42 3.83
N LEU A 243 8.23 11.56 4.20
CA LEU A 243 6.82 11.76 3.84
C LEU A 243 6.28 13.07 4.42
N LYS A 244 6.58 13.36 5.69
CA LYS A 244 6.18 14.62 6.33
C LYS A 244 6.77 15.84 5.63
N GLU A 245 8.04 15.78 5.22
CA GLU A 245 8.71 16.83 4.45
C GLU A 245 8.02 17.07 3.10
N ILE A 246 7.75 16.01 2.33
CA ILE A 246 7.03 16.08 1.05
C ILE A 246 5.63 16.68 1.22
N LEU A 247 4.92 16.31 2.28
CA LEU A 247 3.62 16.89 2.58
C LEU A 247 3.73 18.39 2.92
N ALA A 248 4.75 18.78 3.67
CA ALA A 248 4.99 20.17 4.05
C ALA A 248 5.28 21.08 2.83
N GLU A 249 5.95 20.56 1.81
CA GLU A 249 6.24 21.30 0.58
C GLU A 249 5.00 21.74 -0.20
N ASN A 250 3.83 21.14 0.08
CA ASN A 250 2.55 21.52 -0.51
C ASN A 250 1.86 22.67 0.23
N SER A 251 2.49 23.27 1.24
CA SER A 251 1.96 24.41 1.99
C SER A 251 2.75 25.68 1.71
N TYR A 252 2.07 26.81 1.79
CA TYR A 252 2.72 28.13 1.79
C TYR A 252 3.20 28.57 3.19
N SER A 253 2.93 27.76 4.22
CA SER A 253 3.37 28.01 5.59
C SER A 253 4.74 27.43 5.85
N ASP A 254 5.63 28.16 6.51
CA ASP A 254 6.95 27.66 6.92
C ASP A 254 6.85 26.52 7.96
N LYS A 255 5.73 26.44 8.67
CA LYS A 255 5.44 25.40 9.66
C LYS A 255 4.00 24.92 9.50
N PRO A 256 3.71 24.13 8.48
CA PRO A 256 2.37 23.70 8.18
C PRO A 256 1.80 22.76 9.25
N PHE A 257 0.55 22.95 9.60
CA PHE A 257 -0.18 21.99 10.40
C PHE A 257 -0.76 20.91 9.49
N ILE A 258 -0.18 19.73 9.56
CA ILE A 258 -0.50 18.57 8.72
C ILE A 258 -1.39 17.61 9.52
N VAL A 259 -2.39 17.03 8.88
CA VAL A 259 -3.22 15.95 9.45
C VAL A 259 -3.31 14.77 8.50
N VAL A 260 -3.50 13.57 9.04
CA VAL A 260 -3.85 12.36 8.27
C VAL A 260 -5.35 12.15 8.37
N LEU A 261 -6.06 12.22 7.24
CA LEU A 261 -7.51 11.99 7.18
C LEU A 261 -7.79 10.52 6.86
N THR A 262 -8.45 9.85 7.79
CA THR A 262 -8.85 8.44 7.68
C THR A 262 -10.37 8.29 7.62
N PRO A 263 -10.90 7.28 6.90
CA PRO A 263 -12.33 6.92 6.99
C PRO A 263 -12.69 6.23 8.31
N GLY A 264 -11.70 5.94 9.15
CA GLY A 264 -11.89 5.35 10.48
C GLY A 264 -11.51 3.87 10.57
N ARG A 265 -11.76 3.31 11.75
CA ARG A 265 -11.28 1.98 12.17
C ARG A 265 -11.81 0.79 11.37
N PHE A 266 -12.86 0.96 10.60
CA PHE A 266 -13.42 -0.10 9.76
C PHE A 266 -12.72 -0.21 8.39
N ASN A 267 -11.81 0.69 8.07
CA ASN A 267 -11.00 0.61 6.87
C ASN A 267 -9.90 -0.45 7.04
N SER A 268 -9.70 -1.30 6.05
CA SER A 268 -8.70 -2.38 6.08
C SER A 268 -7.27 -1.88 6.29
N ALA A 269 -6.95 -0.66 5.84
CA ALA A 269 -5.65 -0.02 6.00
C ALA A 269 -5.56 0.92 7.23
N TYR A 270 -6.53 0.87 8.16
CA TYR A 270 -6.55 1.78 9.31
C TYR A 270 -5.27 1.70 10.16
N TYR A 271 -4.70 0.51 10.31
CA TYR A 271 -3.42 0.33 10.99
C TYR A 271 -2.34 1.26 10.37
N GLU A 272 -2.21 1.24 9.04
CA GLU A 272 -1.23 2.08 8.35
C GLU A 272 -1.51 3.57 8.53
N HIS A 273 -2.78 3.99 8.50
CA HIS A 273 -3.14 5.39 8.74
C HIS A 273 -2.69 5.86 10.13
N ALA A 274 -2.96 5.04 11.16
CA ALA A 274 -2.56 5.31 12.54
C ALA A 274 -1.03 5.25 12.72
N PHE A 275 -0.39 4.27 12.09
CA PHE A 275 1.06 4.12 12.10
C PHE A 275 1.75 5.35 11.51
N LEU A 276 1.37 5.75 10.30
CA LEU A 276 1.98 6.90 9.63
C LEU A 276 1.74 8.21 10.37
N ALA A 277 0.53 8.43 10.89
CA ALA A 277 0.23 9.62 11.69
C ALA A 277 1.13 9.70 12.92
N ARG A 278 1.29 8.58 13.64
CA ARG A 278 2.18 8.48 14.81
C ARG A 278 3.64 8.70 14.46
N GLU A 279 4.16 8.02 13.44
CA GLU A 279 5.58 8.10 13.06
C GLU A 279 5.96 9.46 12.46
N MET A 280 5.02 10.15 11.81
CA MET A 280 5.18 11.54 11.35
C MET A 280 4.98 12.57 12.46
N ASP A 281 4.50 12.18 13.63
CA ASP A 281 4.08 13.10 14.70
C ASP A 281 3.09 14.15 14.19
N VAL A 282 1.96 13.67 13.62
CA VAL A 282 0.84 14.47 13.13
C VAL A 282 -0.50 13.87 13.58
N PRO A 283 -1.56 14.67 13.76
CA PRO A 283 -2.87 14.15 14.15
C PRO A 283 -3.46 13.20 13.10
N LEU A 284 -4.05 12.09 13.58
CA LEU A 284 -4.98 11.28 12.82
C LEU A 284 -6.39 11.80 13.05
N VAL A 285 -7.11 12.12 11.98
CA VAL A 285 -8.45 12.72 12.05
C VAL A 285 -9.44 11.97 11.16
N THR A 286 -10.71 12.07 11.53
CA THR A 286 -11.86 11.60 10.74
C THR A 286 -12.66 12.81 10.25
N GLY A 287 -13.62 12.64 9.34
CA GLY A 287 -14.47 13.71 8.85
C GLY A 287 -15.09 14.58 9.94
N PRO A 288 -15.74 13.99 10.97
CA PRO A 288 -16.34 14.75 12.10
C PRO A 288 -15.37 15.61 12.92
N ASP A 289 -14.06 15.36 12.84
CA ASP A 289 -13.06 16.18 13.53
C ASP A 289 -12.74 17.47 12.76
N LEU A 290 -13.07 17.50 11.47
CA LEU A 290 -12.81 18.64 10.58
C LEU A 290 -14.05 19.49 10.39
N PHE A 291 -13.85 20.76 10.07
CA PHE A 291 -14.91 21.66 9.63
C PHE A 291 -14.32 22.80 8.79
N VAL A 292 -15.16 23.41 7.96
CA VAL A 292 -14.79 24.53 7.09
C VAL A 292 -15.38 25.82 7.66
N GLU A 293 -14.55 26.87 7.72
CA GLU A 293 -14.97 28.22 8.07
C GLU A 293 -14.19 29.23 7.22
N ASN A 294 -14.89 30.11 6.52
CA ASN A 294 -14.29 31.12 5.62
C ASN A 294 -13.31 30.51 4.61
N ASP A 295 -13.71 29.45 3.93
CA ASP A 295 -12.92 28.70 2.94
C ASP A 295 -11.60 28.13 3.48
N GLN A 296 -11.52 27.91 4.77
CA GLN A 296 -10.37 27.28 5.44
C GLN A 296 -10.81 26.06 6.24
N VAL A 297 -9.98 25.04 6.22
CA VAL A 297 -10.21 23.83 7.01
C VAL A 297 -9.61 23.96 8.40
N PHE A 298 -10.37 23.57 9.39
CA PHE A 298 -9.96 23.52 10.78
C PHE A 298 -10.20 22.13 11.38
N VAL A 299 -9.36 21.76 12.34
CA VAL A 299 -9.57 20.59 13.18
C VAL A 299 -9.96 21.03 14.60
N LYS A 300 -10.89 20.29 15.20
CA LYS A 300 -11.28 20.45 16.60
C LYS A 300 -10.21 19.84 17.50
N THR A 301 -9.68 20.61 18.42
CA THR A 301 -8.70 20.13 19.41
C THR A 301 -9.16 20.47 20.81
N ILE A 302 -8.57 19.85 21.83
CA ILE A 302 -8.84 20.19 23.25
C ILE A 302 -8.45 21.63 23.61
N ARG A 303 -7.61 22.28 22.79
CA ARG A 303 -7.20 23.68 22.96
C ARG A 303 -8.02 24.66 22.14
N GLY A 304 -9.07 24.18 21.45
CA GLY A 304 -9.87 24.95 20.53
C GLY A 304 -9.67 24.50 19.08
N ARG A 305 -9.98 25.39 18.14
CA ARG A 305 -9.79 25.12 16.72
C ARG A 305 -8.35 25.39 16.30
N GLN A 306 -7.83 24.52 15.44
CA GLN A 306 -6.53 24.68 14.79
C GLN A 306 -6.72 24.66 13.28
N ARG A 307 -6.19 25.65 12.56
CA ARG A 307 -6.21 25.65 11.10
C ARG A 307 -5.37 24.50 10.57
N VAL A 308 -5.87 23.80 9.56
CA VAL A 308 -5.17 22.74 8.84
C VAL A 308 -4.60 23.32 7.55
N ASP A 309 -3.31 23.12 7.32
CA ASP A 309 -2.62 23.61 6.13
C ASP A 309 -2.45 22.50 5.08
N VAL A 310 -2.28 21.24 5.52
CA VAL A 310 -2.12 20.07 4.64
C VAL A 310 -2.92 18.89 5.17
N ILE A 311 -3.63 18.22 4.28
CA ILE A 311 -4.36 16.99 4.58
C ILE A 311 -3.72 15.85 3.79
N TYR A 312 -3.08 14.89 4.49
CA TYR A 312 -2.72 13.61 3.89
C TYR A 312 -3.94 12.71 3.89
N ARG A 313 -4.55 12.58 2.76
CA ARG A 313 -5.83 11.91 2.59
C ARG A 313 -5.65 10.40 2.39
N ARG A 314 -6.36 9.62 3.21
CA ARG A 314 -6.47 8.16 3.10
C ARG A 314 -7.91 7.72 2.85
N VAL A 315 -8.70 8.61 2.28
CA VAL A 315 -10.11 8.43 1.90
C VAL A 315 -10.21 8.59 0.40
N ASP A 316 -11.01 7.77 -0.28
CA ASP A 316 -11.25 7.91 -1.71
C ASP A 316 -11.99 9.21 -2.03
N ASP A 317 -11.74 9.74 -3.24
CA ASP A 317 -12.34 10.99 -3.72
C ASP A 317 -13.86 11.00 -3.60
N ASP A 318 -14.49 9.87 -3.91
CA ASP A 318 -15.93 9.67 -3.90
C ASP A 318 -16.59 10.06 -2.57
N PHE A 319 -15.86 10.02 -1.48
CA PHE A 319 -16.38 10.31 -0.13
C PHE A 319 -16.06 11.70 0.38
N LEU A 320 -15.41 12.56 -0.41
CA LEU A 320 -14.96 13.87 0.05
C LEU A 320 -16.03 14.96 -0.04
N ASP A 321 -16.74 15.04 -1.15
CA ASP A 321 -17.64 16.16 -1.42
C ASP A 321 -18.93 15.68 -2.12
N PRO A 322 -20.10 15.83 -1.44
CA PRO A 322 -21.38 15.40 -2.00
C PRO A 322 -21.83 16.19 -3.22
N LEU A 323 -21.28 17.39 -3.44
CA LEU A 323 -21.63 18.23 -4.58
C LEU A 323 -20.81 17.90 -5.83
N VAL A 324 -19.62 17.34 -5.66
CA VAL A 324 -18.69 17.08 -6.76
C VAL A 324 -18.65 15.60 -7.13
N PHE A 325 -18.71 14.72 -6.16
CA PHE A 325 -18.52 13.27 -6.37
C PHE A 325 -19.82 12.50 -6.21
N ARG A 326 -20.14 12.08 -4.99
CA ARG A 326 -21.32 11.26 -4.70
C ARG A 326 -22.27 11.97 -3.75
N PRO A 327 -23.60 11.99 -4.05
CA PRO A 327 -24.57 12.67 -3.18
C PRO A 327 -24.66 12.13 -1.74
N ASP A 328 -24.20 10.89 -1.51
CA ASP A 328 -24.14 10.22 -0.22
C ASP A 328 -22.75 10.32 0.46
N SER A 329 -21.88 11.15 -0.06
CA SER A 329 -20.60 11.47 0.57
C SER A 329 -20.83 12.14 1.92
N VAL A 330 -20.07 11.73 2.94
CA VAL A 330 -20.30 12.11 4.36
C VAL A 330 -19.16 12.91 4.99
N LEU A 331 -18.18 13.34 4.22
CA LEU A 331 -17.09 14.20 4.68
C LEU A 331 -17.42 15.67 4.54
#